data_9514ac7329d4a5fb11cb008a7d5eabfd
#
_entry.id   9514ac7329d4a5fb11cb008a7d5eabfd
#
_cell.length_a   1.000
_cell.length_b   1.000
_cell.length_c   1.000
_cell.angle_alpha   90.00
_cell.angle_beta   90.00
_cell.angle_gamma   90.00
#
_symmetry.space_group_name_H-M   'P 1'
#
loop_
_entity.id
_entity.type
_entity.pdbx_description
1 polymer ?
#
loop_
_entity_poly.entity_id
_entity_poly.type
_entity_poly.pdbx_seq_one_letter_code
_entity_poly.pdbx_strand_id
1 'polypeptide(L)'
;MEMLFALFGGLAMFLYGMDRMSRALQRAAGDAMKRLLARLTATPLLGVLTGLAVTAVLQSSSAATVMVIGFVSAGLLELPRAVAVIYGINIGTTMTAQLIAFDVQTLVYPVLFLGFLLDFAARRPRWQAVGEAVFSFGLLFEGIDILGRALQPLAGQAVFLEWMTRVKESPLLGILLGLSMTMVVQSSSATIALLQNVARQAGPDGIHSVLGLAGAVPVLLGANIGTTITAQIIAFKITDYILIFVFVGFLMSFIAKTERIKSVGLSILGFGLLFLGIETMGDSMKPLATSPVFINMISQVVDIPVLGVVVGTVM
;
A
#
# COMPACT_ATOMS: atom_id res chain seq x y z
N MET A 1 -25.80 10.25 -13.92
CA MET A 1 -24.58 10.80 -14.55
C MET A 1 -23.71 11.51 -13.51
N GLU A 2 -24.24 12.53 -12.82
CA GLU A 2 -23.48 13.30 -11.79
C GLU A 2 -22.86 12.42 -10.69
N MET A 3 -23.59 11.43 -10.19
CA MET A 3 -23.10 10.49 -9.19
C MET A 3 -21.87 9.70 -9.69
N LEU A 4 -21.90 9.21 -10.93
CA LEU A 4 -20.76 8.49 -11.51
C LEU A 4 -19.54 9.41 -11.68
N PHE A 5 -19.75 10.65 -12.11
CA PHE A 5 -18.67 11.64 -12.21
C PHE A 5 -18.09 11.99 -10.83
N ALA A 6 -18.94 12.10 -9.80
CA ALA A 6 -18.49 12.33 -8.44
C ALA A 6 -17.72 11.11 -7.88
N LEU A 7 -18.16 9.88 -8.15
CA LEU A 7 -17.43 8.66 -7.77
C LEU A 7 -16.05 8.60 -8.42
N PHE A 8 -15.98 8.78 -9.74
CA PHE A 8 -14.69 8.76 -10.44
C PHE A 8 -13.81 9.95 -10.06
N GLY A 9 -14.38 11.13 -9.90
CA GLY A 9 -13.67 12.33 -9.46
C GLY A 9 -13.11 12.19 -8.04
N GLY A 10 -13.93 11.74 -7.10
CA GLY A 10 -13.53 11.49 -5.71
C GLY A 10 -12.45 10.40 -5.62
N LEU A 11 -12.61 9.29 -6.36
CA LEU A 11 -11.61 8.24 -6.44
C LEU A 11 -10.29 8.74 -7.03
N ALA A 12 -10.35 9.53 -8.09
CA ALA A 12 -9.15 10.12 -8.69
C ALA A 12 -8.43 11.06 -7.72
N MET A 13 -9.16 11.92 -7.02
CA MET A 13 -8.60 12.83 -6.01
C MET A 13 -7.97 12.06 -4.85
N PHE A 14 -8.65 11.02 -4.36
CA PHE A 14 -8.14 10.15 -3.30
C PHE A 14 -6.84 9.46 -3.71
N LEU A 15 -6.84 8.74 -4.84
CA LEU A 15 -5.67 8.01 -5.32
C LEU A 15 -4.50 8.93 -5.67
N TYR A 16 -4.79 10.05 -6.35
CA TYR A 16 -3.78 11.04 -6.69
C TYR A 16 -3.22 11.73 -5.45
N GLY A 17 -4.08 12.12 -4.50
CA GLY A 17 -3.68 12.70 -3.22
C GLY A 17 -2.76 11.76 -2.44
N MET A 18 -3.12 10.47 -2.35
CA MET A 18 -2.31 9.46 -1.67
C MET A 18 -0.93 9.27 -2.35
N ASP A 19 -0.88 9.15 -3.68
CA ASP A 19 0.38 9.00 -4.43
C ASP A 19 1.27 10.24 -4.29
N ARG A 20 0.71 11.44 -4.43
CA ARG A 20 1.45 12.70 -4.31
C ARG A 20 1.93 12.95 -2.89
N MET A 21 1.10 12.68 -1.89
CA MET A 21 1.51 12.77 -0.49
C MET A 21 2.69 11.85 -0.20
N SER A 22 2.64 10.60 -0.66
CA SER A 22 3.73 9.63 -0.50
C SER A 22 5.03 10.14 -1.13
N ARG A 23 5.01 10.59 -2.38
CA ARG A 23 6.20 11.12 -3.07
C ARG A 23 6.74 12.40 -2.44
N ALA A 24 5.85 13.28 -1.99
CA ALA A 24 6.24 14.52 -1.33
C ALA A 24 6.88 14.26 0.03
N LEU A 25 6.33 13.35 0.83
CA LEU A 25 6.92 12.92 2.09
C LEU A 25 8.30 12.27 1.88
N GLN A 26 8.44 11.41 0.85
CA GLN A 26 9.73 10.81 0.48
C GLN A 26 10.77 11.88 0.13
N ARG A 27 10.41 12.89 -0.64
CA ARG A 27 11.31 14.02 -0.98
C ARG A 27 11.67 14.88 0.23
N ALA A 28 10.68 15.15 1.10
CA ALA A 28 10.90 15.93 2.32
C ALA A 28 11.81 15.20 3.31
N ALA A 29 11.64 13.87 3.44
CA ALA A 29 12.42 13.02 4.34
C ALA A 29 13.84 12.74 3.83
N GLY A 30 14.00 12.58 2.52
CA GLY A 30 15.29 12.43 1.84
C GLY A 30 16.29 11.52 2.55
N ASP A 31 17.54 12.00 2.70
CA ASP A 31 18.61 11.26 3.35
C ASP A 31 18.43 11.08 4.87
N ALA A 32 17.50 11.79 5.50
CA ALA A 32 17.19 11.60 6.91
C ALA A 32 16.66 10.18 7.17
N MET A 33 15.91 9.63 6.23
CA MET A 33 15.38 8.27 6.32
C MET A 33 16.47 7.21 6.30
N LYS A 34 17.48 7.35 5.43
CA LYS A 34 18.64 6.44 5.38
C LYS A 34 19.43 6.47 6.69
N ARG A 35 19.63 7.67 7.25
CA ARG A 35 20.32 7.83 8.54
C ARG A 35 19.51 7.28 9.72
N LEU A 36 18.18 7.41 9.67
CA LEU A 36 17.26 6.86 10.68
C LEU A 36 17.40 5.34 10.74
N LEU A 37 17.30 4.68 9.59
CA LEU A 37 17.46 3.22 9.49
C LEU A 37 18.84 2.74 9.98
N ALA A 38 19.92 3.44 9.60
CA ALA A 38 21.28 3.06 9.98
C ALA A 38 21.57 3.21 11.50
N ARG A 39 20.91 4.15 12.20
CA ARG A 39 21.20 4.49 13.60
C ARG A 39 20.25 3.90 14.63
N LEU A 40 18.97 3.71 14.30
CA LEU A 40 17.93 3.38 15.26
C LEU A 40 17.54 1.88 15.28
N THR A 41 18.37 1.01 14.73
CA THR A 41 18.12 -0.44 14.72
C THR A 41 18.92 -1.19 15.80
N ALA A 42 19.45 -0.48 16.81
CA ALA A 42 20.29 -1.07 17.85
C ALA A 42 19.55 -2.08 18.74
N THR A 43 18.25 -1.90 18.95
CA THR A 43 17.41 -2.82 19.72
C THR A 43 16.17 -3.20 18.89
N PRO A 44 15.54 -4.37 19.14
CA PRO A 44 14.32 -4.77 18.41
C PRO A 44 13.21 -3.72 18.49
N LEU A 45 12.98 -3.14 19.66
CA LEU A 45 11.96 -2.11 19.85
C LEU A 45 12.23 -0.86 19.01
N LEU A 46 13.48 -0.39 18.97
CA LEU A 46 13.88 0.72 18.11
C LEU A 46 13.76 0.35 16.63
N GLY A 47 14.03 -0.90 16.27
CA GLY A 47 13.79 -1.42 14.92
C GLY A 47 12.32 -1.30 14.52
N VAL A 48 11.39 -1.74 15.38
CA VAL A 48 9.94 -1.61 15.15
C VAL A 48 9.53 -0.14 15.02
N LEU A 49 9.96 0.72 15.93
CA LEU A 49 9.65 2.16 15.86
C LEU A 49 10.22 2.82 14.60
N THR A 50 11.40 2.38 14.17
CA THR A 50 12.03 2.86 12.94
C THR A 50 11.22 2.42 11.71
N GLY A 51 10.83 1.16 11.63
CA GLY A 51 10.01 0.63 10.54
C GLY A 51 8.65 1.33 10.46
N LEU A 52 8.00 1.55 11.61
CA LEU A 52 6.75 2.30 11.71
C LEU A 52 6.92 3.73 11.17
N ALA A 53 7.93 4.46 11.64
CA ALA A 53 8.21 5.83 11.21
C ALA A 53 8.55 5.90 9.72
N VAL A 54 9.36 4.96 9.22
CA VAL A 54 9.71 4.85 7.79
C VAL A 54 8.47 4.67 6.96
N THR A 55 7.59 3.73 7.32
CA THR A 55 6.38 3.44 6.55
C THR A 55 5.36 4.58 6.66
N ALA A 56 5.22 5.19 7.83
CA ALA A 56 4.35 6.37 8.00
C ALA A 56 4.75 7.53 7.07
N VAL A 57 6.06 7.68 6.81
CA VAL A 57 6.58 8.70 5.89
C VAL A 57 6.53 8.23 4.44
N LEU A 58 7.01 7.01 4.15
CA LEU A 58 7.04 6.49 2.78
C LEU A 58 5.64 6.16 2.25
N GLN A 59 4.68 5.90 3.13
CA GLN A 59 3.32 5.46 2.78
C GLN A 59 3.30 4.23 1.86
N SER A 60 4.37 3.43 1.90
CA SER A 60 4.53 2.22 1.09
C SER A 60 5.34 1.18 1.85
N SER A 61 4.67 0.15 2.33
CA SER A 61 5.30 -0.98 3.01
C SER A 61 6.21 -1.77 2.08
N SER A 62 5.82 -1.94 0.82
CA SER A 62 6.63 -2.63 -0.18
C SER A 62 7.95 -1.90 -0.44
N ALA A 63 7.90 -0.58 -0.67
CA ALA A 63 9.12 0.23 -0.87
C ALA A 63 10.02 0.22 0.37
N ALA A 64 9.43 0.33 1.57
CA ALA A 64 10.17 0.26 2.82
C ALA A 64 10.83 -1.11 3.01
N THR A 65 10.12 -2.20 2.72
CA THR A 65 10.65 -3.57 2.82
C THR A 65 11.80 -3.81 1.84
N VAL A 66 11.65 -3.40 0.57
CA VAL A 66 12.72 -3.52 -0.44
C VAL A 66 13.96 -2.73 -0.01
N MET A 67 13.78 -1.55 0.58
CA MET A 67 14.90 -0.78 1.11
C MET A 67 15.61 -1.51 2.26
N VAL A 68 14.88 -2.12 3.18
CA VAL A 68 15.44 -2.92 4.28
C VAL A 68 16.19 -4.13 3.73
N ILE A 69 15.62 -4.84 2.76
CA ILE A 69 16.28 -5.96 2.08
C ILE A 69 17.58 -5.49 1.42
N GLY A 70 17.55 -4.34 0.74
CA GLY A 70 18.74 -3.74 0.14
C GLY A 70 19.85 -3.45 1.18
N PHE A 71 19.50 -2.98 2.38
CA PHE A 71 20.46 -2.75 3.45
C PHE A 71 21.04 -4.05 4.03
N VAL A 72 20.22 -5.10 4.14
CA VAL A 72 20.70 -6.43 4.55
C VAL A 72 21.67 -6.98 3.49
N SER A 73 21.30 -6.90 2.21
CA SER A 73 22.15 -7.37 1.10
C SER A 73 23.49 -6.60 1.01
N ALA A 74 23.47 -5.31 1.36
CA ALA A 74 24.67 -4.48 1.42
C ALA A 74 25.51 -4.67 2.69
N GLY A 75 25.09 -5.56 3.60
CA GLY A 75 25.76 -5.76 4.89
C GLY A 75 25.65 -4.59 5.88
N LEU A 76 24.74 -3.64 5.60
CA LEU A 76 24.50 -2.45 6.44
C LEU A 76 23.54 -2.72 7.60
N LEU A 77 22.76 -3.79 7.51
CA LEU A 77 21.77 -4.19 8.50
C LEU A 77 21.79 -5.70 8.68
N GLU A 78 21.90 -6.15 9.92
CA GLU A 78 21.81 -7.58 10.26
C GLU A 78 20.37 -8.08 10.15
N LEU A 79 20.19 -9.34 9.73
CA LEU A 79 18.87 -9.93 9.52
C LEU A 79 17.93 -9.82 10.75
N PRO A 80 18.36 -10.12 12.00
CA PRO A 80 17.46 -9.98 13.16
C PRO A 80 16.98 -8.56 13.40
N ARG A 81 17.78 -7.56 13.05
CA ARG A 81 17.40 -6.14 13.14
C ARG A 81 16.44 -5.75 12.01
N ALA A 82 16.69 -6.27 10.81
CA ALA A 82 15.84 -6.07 9.64
C ALA A 82 14.42 -6.56 9.90
N VAL A 83 14.28 -7.71 10.54
CA VAL A 83 13.01 -8.30 10.94
C VAL A 83 12.21 -7.37 11.85
N ALA A 84 12.83 -6.83 12.89
CA ALA A 84 12.18 -5.88 13.78
C ALA A 84 11.67 -4.63 13.01
N VAL A 85 12.46 -4.15 12.02
CA VAL A 85 12.05 -3.04 11.15
C VAL A 85 10.85 -3.45 10.29
N ILE A 86 10.82 -4.67 9.74
CA ILE A 86 9.70 -5.18 8.93
C ILE A 86 8.41 -5.25 9.76
N TYR A 87 8.46 -5.67 11.01
CA TYR A 87 7.29 -5.57 11.90
C TYR A 87 6.79 -4.14 12.04
N GLY A 88 7.71 -3.21 12.25
CA GLY A 88 7.37 -1.79 12.32
C GLY A 88 6.76 -1.29 11.01
N ILE A 89 7.26 -1.74 9.86
CA ILE A 89 6.71 -1.43 8.54
C ILE A 89 5.26 -1.88 8.43
N ASN A 90 4.96 -3.10 8.84
CA ASN A 90 3.60 -3.65 8.82
C ASN A 90 2.65 -2.87 9.74
N ILE A 91 3.09 -2.54 10.96
CA ILE A 91 2.33 -1.69 11.86
C ILE A 91 2.14 -0.30 11.25
N GLY A 92 3.18 0.29 10.64
CA GLY A 92 3.14 1.60 10.00
C GLY A 92 2.13 1.69 8.85
N THR A 93 1.85 0.58 8.17
CA THR A 93 0.83 0.51 7.12
C THR A 93 -0.57 0.82 7.66
N THR A 94 -0.85 0.50 8.93
CA THR A 94 -2.14 0.78 9.56
C THR A 94 -2.37 2.27 9.84
N MET A 95 -1.31 3.08 9.87
CA MET A 95 -1.41 4.53 10.14
C MET A 95 -2.28 5.25 9.10
N THR A 96 -2.19 4.85 7.83
CA THR A 96 -3.04 5.42 6.77
C THR A 96 -4.52 5.15 7.04
N ALA A 97 -4.86 3.91 7.40
CA ALA A 97 -6.24 3.55 7.74
C ALA A 97 -6.73 4.29 9.00
N GLN A 98 -5.86 4.48 10.00
CA GLN A 98 -6.17 5.26 11.19
C GLN A 98 -6.39 6.73 10.87
N LEU A 99 -5.54 7.34 10.03
CA LEU A 99 -5.72 8.72 9.59
C LEU A 99 -7.06 8.91 8.90
N ILE A 100 -7.44 7.99 8.01
CA ILE A 100 -8.73 8.02 7.30
C ILE A 100 -9.92 7.86 8.27
N ALA A 101 -9.72 7.17 9.39
CA ALA A 101 -10.77 6.97 10.39
C ALA A 101 -11.12 8.24 11.18
N PHE A 102 -10.21 9.22 11.28
CA PHE A 102 -10.49 10.49 11.92
C PHE A 102 -11.41 11.37 11.08
N ASP A 103 -12.39 11.97 11.70
CA ASP A 103 -13.24 12.98 11.06
C ASP A 103 -12.50 14.32 11.03
N VAL A 104 -11.79 14.55 9.95
CA VAL A 104 -11.03 15.80 9.71
C VAL A 104 -11.70 16.72 8.70
N GLN A 105 -12.98 16.49 8.35
CA GLN A 105 -13.67 17.21 7.26
C GLN A 105 -13.62 18.73 7.45
N THR A 106 -13.79 19.23 8.67
CA THR A 106 -13.71 20.66 8.98
C THR A 106 -12.34 21.27 8.73
N LEU A 107 -11.29 20.45 8.74
CA LEU A 107 -9.89 20.89 8.55
C LEU A 107 -9.40 20.74 7.11
N VAL A 108 -10.15 20.10 6.23
CA VAL A 108 -9.72 19.79 4.85
C VAL A 108 -9.37 21.06 4.08
N TYR A 109 -10.28 22.04 4.05
CA TYR A 109 -10.02 23.30 3.32
C TYR A 109 -8.90 24.16 3.92
N PRO A 110 -8.81 24.36 5.25
CA PRO A 110 -7.62 24.98 5.85
C PRO A 110 -6.32 24.26 5.50
N VAL A 111 -6.30 22.93 5.54
CA VAL A 111 -5.12 22.12 5.21
C VAL A 111 -4.75 22.27 3.73
N LEU A 112 -5.73 22.22 2.81
CA LEU A 112 -5.50 22.46 1.39
C LEU A 112 -4.89 23.85 1.16
N PHE A 113 -5.46 24.89 1.77
CA PHE A 113 -4.98 26.25 1.62
C PHE A 113 -3.55 26.43 2.17
N LEU A 114 -3.29 25.94 3.37
CA LEU A 114 -1.96 26.02 3.99
C LEU A 114 -0.91 25.22 3.21
N GLY A 115 -1.29 24.03 2.74
CA GLY A 115 -0.43 23.20 1.89
C GLY A 115 -0.08 23.90 0.58
N PHE A 116 -1.09 24.46 -0.11
CA PHE A 116 -0.90 25.24 -1.32
C PHE A 116 0.00 26.46 -1.08
N LEU A 117 -0.28 27.22 -0.03
CA LEU A 117 0.50 28.43 0.28
C LEU A 117 1.96 28.07 0.57
N LEU A 118 2.19 27.00 1.33
CA LEU A 118 3.54 26.55 1.66
C LEU A 118 4.29 26.03 0.43
N ASP A 119 3.63 25.26 -0.45
CA ASP A 119 4.22 24.77 -1.71
C ASP A 119 4.57 25.92 -2.63
N PHE A 120 3.63 26.88 -2.81
CA PHE A 120 3.80 28.02 -3.70
C PHE A 120 4.83 29.05 -3.20
N ALA A 121 4.82 29.38 -1.89
CA ALA A 121 5.66 30.42 -1.31
C ALA A 121 7.05 29.94 -0.92
N ALA A 122 7.26 28.63 -0.73
CA ALA A 122 8.53 28.12 -0.26
C ALA A 122 9.61 28.21 -1.34
N ARG A 123 10.77 28.76 -0.97
CA ARG A 123 11.95 28.83 -1.86
C ARG A 123 12.86 27.61 -1.75
N ARG A 124 12.74 26.83 -0.67
CA ARG A 124 13.59 25.66 -0.42
C ARG A 124 12.83 24.40 -0.84
N PRO A 125 13.45 23.50 -1.64
CA PRO A 125 12.79 22.28 -2.14
C PRO A 125 12.18 21.40 -1.04
N ARG A 126 12.80 21.38 0.15
CA ARG A 126 12.28 20.62 1.30
C ARG A 126 10.94 21.17 1.79
N TRP A 127 10.80 22.50 1.89
CA TRP A 127 9.54 23.11 2.34
C TRP A 127 8.46 23.05 1.27
N GLN A 128 8.84 23.10 -0.03
CA GLN A 128 7.91 22.82 -1.13
C GLN A 128 7.37 21.39 -1.02
N ALA A 129 8.24 20.39 -0.79
CA ALA A 129 7.82 19.01 -0.60
C ALA A 129 6.90 18.84 0.63
N VAL A 130 7.16 19.58 1.72
CA VAL A 130 6.24 19.58 2.89
C VAL A 130 4.90 20.21 2.51
N GLY A 131 4.91 21.33 1.79
CA GLY A 131 3.68 21.99 1.29
C GLY A 131 2.87 21.07 0.40
N GLU A 132 3.52 20.42 -0.58
CA GLU A 132 2.87 19.42 -1.45
C GLU A 132 2.33 18.23 -0.67
N ALA A 133 3.02 17.76 0.36
CA ALA A 133 2.52 16.68 1.21
C ALA A 133 1.25 17.08 1.97
N VAL A 134 1.25 18.29 2.56
CA VAL A 134 0.09 18.84 3.28
C VAL A 134 -1.09 19.08 2.34
N PHE A 135 -0.83 19.67 1.17
CA PHE A 135 -1.86 19.86 0.13
C PHE A 135 -2.47 18.54 -0.31
N SER A 136 -1.61 17.56 -0.61
CA SER A 136 -2.04 16.24 -1.08
C SER A 136 -2.80 15.45 -0.01
N PHE A 137 -2.48 15.65 1.26
CA PHE A 137 -3.24 15.13 2.40
C PHE A 137 -4.67 15.71 2.40
N GLY A 138 -4.81 17.01 2.26
CA GLY A 138 -6.12 17.65 2.12
C GLY A 138 -6.91 17.12 0.91
N LEU A 139 -6.22 16.96 -0.25
CA LEU A 139 -6.84 16.44 -1.47
C LEU A 139 -7.34 14.99 -1.30
N LEU A 140 -6.57 14.16 -0.58
CA LEU A 140 -6.95 12.79 -0.24
C LEU A 140 -8.27 12.76 0.55
N PHE A 141 -8.38 13.60 1.59
CA PHE A 141 -9.59 13.66 2.42
C PHE A 141 -10.78 14.26 1.68
N GLU A 142 -10.59 15.27 0.83
CA GLU A 142 -11.64 15.79 -0.03
C GLU A 142 -12.15 14.69 -0.99
N GLY A 143 -11.22 13.90 -1.57
CA GLY A 143 -11.60 12.75 -2.39
C GLY A 143 -12.44 11.72 -1.64
N ILE A 144 -12.10 11.43 -0.38
CA ILE A 144 -12.88 10.53 0.50
C ILE A 144 -14.27 11.10 0.76
N ASP A 145 -14.38 12.40 1.02
CA ASP A 145 -15.66 13.06 1.30
C ASP A 145 -16.58 13.07 0.06
N ILE A 146 -16.01 13.39 -1.11
CA ILE A 146 -16.74 13.32 -2.39
C ILE A 146 -17.23 11.88 -2.66
N LEU A 147 -16.37 10.87 -2.42
CA LEU A 147 -16.76 9.46 -2.54
C LEU A 147 -17.92 9.12 -1.60
N GLY A 148 -17.83 9.55 -0.34
CA GLY A 148 -18.88 9.33 0.67
C GLY A 148 -20.21 9.93 0.25
N ARG A 149 -20.20 11.19 -0.18
CA ARG A 149 -21.41 11.88 -0.69
C ARG A 149 -21.95 11.25 -1.97
N ALA A 150 -21.10 10.81 -2.87
CA ALA A 150 -21.52 10.15 -4.10
C ALA A 150 -22.13 8.75 -3.84
N LEU A 151 -21.70 8.06 -2.79
CA LEU A 151 -22.23 6.75 -2.39
C LEU A 151 -23.56 6.86 -1.62
N GLN A 152 -23.80 7.99 -0.97
CA GLN A 152 -25.00 8.20 -0.13
C GLN A 152 -26.33 7.90 -0.86
N PRO A 153 -26.58 8.35 -2.11
CA PRO A 153 -27.80 8.00 -2.82
C PRO A 153 -27.94 6.50 -3.11
N LEU A 154 -26.82 5.77 -3.23
CA LEU A 154 -26.82 4.32 -3.44
C LEU A 154 -27.25 3.57 -2.19
N ALA A 155 -26.92 4.06 -1.01
CA ALA A 155 -27.29 3.44 0.26
C ALA A 155 -28.81 3.31 0.46
N GLY A 156 -29.61 4.14 -0.24
CA GLY A 156 -31.07 4.05 -0.25
C GLY A 156 -31.67 3.16 -1.36
N GLN A 157 -30.85 2.68 -2.30
CA GLN A 157 -31.33 1.87 -3.41
C GLN A 157 -31.51 0.40 -3.03
N ALA A 158 -32.67 -0.19 -3.36
CA ALA A 158 -32.98 -1.58 -3.03
C ALA A 158 -31.92 -2.58 -3.52
N VAL A 159 -31.41 -2.37 -4.75
CA VAL A 159 -30.37 -3.23 -5.33
C VAL A 159 -29.08 -3.17 -4.53
N PHE A 160 -28.64 -1.99 -4.11
CA PHE A 160 -27.43 -1.82 -3.30
C PHE A 160 -27.58 -2.47 -1.92
N LEU A 161 -28.74 -2.25 -1.28
CA LEU A 161 -29.06 -2.86 0.02
C LEU A 161 -29.10 -4.39 -0.06
N GLU A 162 -29.68 -4.93 -1.11
CA GLU A 162 -29.71 -6.38 -1.35
C GLU A 162 -28.28 -6.95 -1.48
N TRP A 163 -27.42 -6.30 -2.27
CA TRP A 163 -26.01 -6.70 -2.38
C TRP A 163 -25.26 -6.61 -1.06
N MET A 164 -25.44 -5.53 -0.29
CA MET A 164 -24.80 -5.38 1.02
C MET A 164 -25.29 -6.43 2.03
N THR A 165 -26.59 -6.76 1.98
CA THR A 165 -27.15 -7.85 2.80
C THR A 165 -26.54 -9.18 2.43
N ARG A 166 -26.43 -9.50 1.15
CA ARG A 166 -25.79 -10.73 0.67
C ARG A 166 -24.31 -10.81 1.11
N VAL A 167 -23.57 -9.71 1.02
CA VAL A 167 -22.17 -9.65 1.50
C VAL A 167 -22.09 -9.84 3.00
N LYS A 168 -23.04 -9.30 3.77
CA LYS A 168 -23.13 -9.44 5.22
C LYS A 168 -23.47 -10.87 5.64
N GLU A 169 -24.35 -11.55 4.90
CA GLU A 169 -24.80 -12.92 5.17
C GLU A 169 -23.80 -13.98 4.67
N SER A 170 -23.02 -13.66 3.65
CA SER A 170 -22.05 -14.59 3.04
C SER A 170 -20.63 -14.06 3.18
N PRO A 171 -19.87 -14.50 4.19
CA PRO A 171 -18.47 -14.11 4.34
C PRO A 171 -17.62 -14.38 3.10
N LEU A 172 -17.93 -15.45 2.35
CA LEU A 172 -17.22 -15.78 1.11
C LEU A 172 -17.39 -14.69 0.04
N LEU A 173 -18.60 -14.16 -0.13
CA LEU A 173 -18.84 -13.04 -1.06
C LEU A 173 -18.09 -11.79 -0.61
N GLY A 174 -18.03 -11.51 0.67
CA GLY A 174 -17.22 -10.41 1.21
C GLY A 174 -15.75 -10.58 0.88
N ILE A 175 -15.19 -11.76 1.10
CA ILE A 175 -13.79 -12.06 0.78
C ILE A 175 -13.54 -11.90 -0.73
N LEU A 176 -14.39 -12.45 -1.58
CA LEU A 176 -14.25 -12.33 -3.04
C LEU A 176 -14.35 -10.88 -3.50
N LEU A 177 -15.21 -10.07 -2.90
CA LEU A 177 -15.33 -8.65 -3.20
C LEU A 177 -14.04 -7.90 -2.83
N GLY A 178 -13.54 -8.06 -1.63
CA GLY A 178 -12.31 -7.39 -1.19
C GLY A 178 -11.08 -7.83 -1.98
N LEU A 179 -10.99 -9.12 -2.28
CA LEU A 179 -9.94 -9.70 -3.13
C LEU A 179 -9.97 -9.09 -4.54
N SER A 180 -11.12 -9.11 -5.21
CA SER A 180 -11.25 -8.58 -6.57
C SER A 180 -10.99 -7.07 -6.63
N MET A 181 -11.49 -6.31 -5.66
CA MET A 181 -11.20 -4.88 -5.56
C MET A 181 -9.70 -4.60 -5.43
N THR A 182 -9.01 -5.31 -4.53
CA THR A 182 -7.58 -5.12 -4.33
C THR A 182 -6.77 -5.57 -5.54
N MET A 183 -7.17 -6.66 -6.22
CA MET A 183 -6.54 -7.10 -7.47
C MET A 183 -6.59 -6.02 -8.55
N VAL A 184 -7.72 -5.34 -8.69
CA VAL A 184 -7.92 -4.30 -9.72
C VAL A 184 -7.21 -3.02 -9.33
N VAL A 185 -7.41 -2.56 -8.09
CA VAL A 185 -6.85 -1.28 -7.59
C VAL A 185 -5.35 -1.40 -7.28
N GLN A 186 -4.84 -2.61 -7.04
CA GLN A 186 -3.46 -2.90 -6.63
C GLN A 186 -3.03 -2.15 -5.36
N SER A 187 -4.01 -1.81 -4.52
CA SER A 187 -3.80 -1.12 -3.23
C SER A 187 -4.83 -1.57 -2.22
N SER A 188 -4.41 -2.32 -1.22
CA SER A 188 -5.28 -2.71 -0.10
C SER A 188 -5.70 -1.51 0.74
N SER A 189 -4.82 -0.52 0.92
CA SER A 189 -5.17 0.71 1.64
C SER A 189 -6.30 1.49 0.94
N ALA A 190 -6.26 1.59 -0.40
CA ALA A 190 -7.33 2.21 -1.16
C ALA A 190 -8.65 1.41 -1.06
N THR A 191 -8.58 0.08 -1.15
CA THR A 191 -9.74 -0.80 -0.96
C THR A 191 -10.34 -0.62 0.44
N ILE A 192 -9.51 -0.55 1.48
CA ILE A 192 -9.95 -0.32 2.86
C ILE A 192 -10.61 1.06 3.01
N ALA A 193 -10.06 2.10 2.40
CA ALA A 193 -10.66 3.44 2.42
C ALA A 193 -12.05 3.47 1.76
N LEU A 194 -12.20 2.81 0.60
CA LEU A 194 -13.49 2.65 -0.06
C LEU A 194 -14.48 1.88 0.83
N LEU A 195 -14.03 0.78 1.45
CA LEU A 195 -14.83 0.00 2.37
C LEU A 195 -15.28 0.82 3.59
N GLN A 196 -14.40 1.63 4.17
CA GLN A 196 -14.74 2.53 5.28
C GLN A 196 -15.84 3.52 4.87
N ASN A 197 -15.79 4.07 3.67
CA ASN A 197 -16.84 4.93 3.15
C ASN A 197 -18.19 4.19 3.06
N VAL A 198 -18.21 2.98 2.51
CA VAL A 198 -19.42 2.15 2.45
C VAL A 198 -19.92 1.80 3.86
N ALA A 199 -19.02 1.43 4.76
CA ALA A 199 -19.37 1.07 6.13
C ALA A 199 -19.90 2.26 6.95
N ARG A 200 -19.56 3.49 6.60
CA ARG A 200 -20.10 4.73 7.23
C ARG A 200 -21.49 5.10 6.72
N GLN A 201 -21.93 4.57 5.58
CA GLN A 201 -23.27 4.87 5.06
C GLN A 201 -24.34 4.30 5.99
N ALA A 202 -25.26 5.17 6.42
CA ALA A 202 -26.42 4.75 7.19
C ALA A 202 -27.38 3.95 6.32
N GLY A 203 -27.91 2.88 6.88
CA GLY A 203 -28.98 2.11 6.25
C GLY A 203 -30.32 2.88 6.23
N PRO A 204 -31.38 2.25 5.72
CA PRO A 204 -32.70 2.86 5.63
C PRO A 204 -33.28 3.32 6.97
N ASP A 205 -32.82 2.74 8.08
CA ASP A 205 -33.20 3.08 9.45
C ASP A 205 -32.49 4.34 9.98
N GLY A 206 -31.48 4.85 9.26
CA GLY A 206 -30.66 6.00 9.65
C GLY A 206 -29.78 5.77 10.87
N ILE A 207 -29.80 4.57 11.50
CA ILE A 207 -29.13 4.26 12.74
C ILE A 207 -27.97 3.29 12.52
N HIS A 208 -28.23 2.23 11.76
CA HIS A 208 -27.24 1.17 11.52
C HIS A 208 -26.52 1.36 10.19
N SER A 209 -25.24 0.99 10.18
CA SER A 209 -24.47 0.95 8.93
C SER A 209 -25.04 -0.09 7.96
N VAL A 210 -25.06 0.24 6.68
CA VAL A 210 -25.51 -0.66 5.60
C VAL A 210 -24.74 -1.97 5.62
N LEU A 211 -23.42 -1.92 5.79
CA LEU A 211 -22.55 -3.10 5.79
C LEU A 211 -22.29 -3.64 7.20
N GLY A 212 -22.12 -2.75 8.18
CA GLY A 212 -21.74 -3.10 9.54
C GLY A 212 -20.37 -3.79 9.64
N LEU A 213 -19.98 -4.12 10.86
CA LEU A 213 -18.71 -4.81 11.12
C LEU A 213 -18.68 -6.23 10.55
N ALA A 214 -19.80 -6.94 10.67
CA ALA A 214 -19.93 -8.33 10.19
C ALA A 214 -19.69 -8.47 8.68
N GLY A 215 -20.12 -7.48 7.88
CA GLY A 215 -19.86 -7.47 6.44
C GLY A 215 -18.48 -6.88 6.09
N ALA A 216 -18.00 -5.93 6.89
CA ALA A 216 -16.71 -5.27 6.61
C ALA A 216 -15.51 -6.20 6.84
N VAL A 217 -15.52 -7.03 7.90
CA VAL A 217 -14.41 -7.94 8.22
C VAL A 217 -14.08 -8.91 7.08
N PRO A 218 -15.04 -9.64 6.48
CA PRO A 218 -14.75 -10.50 5.33
C PRO A 218 -14.15 -9.74 4.14
N VAL A 219 -14.62 -8.52 3.84
CA VAL A 219 -14.07 -7.70 2.75
C VAL A 219 -12.63 -7.28 3.06
N LEU A 220 -12.32 -6.94 4.30
CA LEU A 220 -10.95 -6.64 4.74
C LEU A 220 -10.02 -7.86 4.59
N LEU A 221 -10.49 -9.05 4.98
CA LEU A 221 -9.73 -10.28 4.77
C LEU A 221 -9.47 -10.53 3.28
N GLY A 222 -10.49 -10.32 2.45
CA GLY A 222 -10.36 -10.42 1.00
C GLY A 222 -9.35 -9.42 0.43
N ALA A 223 -9.37 -8.18 0.90
CA ALA A 223 -8.41 -7.16 0.48
C ALA A 223 -6.96 -7.56 0.83
N ASN A 224 -6.76 -8.13 2.00
CA ASN A 224 -5.44 -8.64 2.41
C ASN A 224 -5.00 -9.82 1.55
N ILE A 225 -5.89 -10.77 1.25
CA ILE A 225 -5.61 -11.88 0.34
C ILE A 225 -5.27 -11.34 -1.06
N GLY A 226 -6.03 -10.33 -1.55
CA GLY A 226 -5.79 -9.68 -2.84
C GLY A 226 -4.39 -9.08 -2.98
N THR A 227 -3.81 -8.61 -1.88
CA THR A 227 -2.43 -8.10 -1.85
C THR A 227 -1.42 -9.23 -2.14
N THR A 228 -1.70 -10.46 -1.74
CA THR A 228 -0.78 -11.59 -1.94
C THR A 228 -0.76 -12.10 -3.38
N ILE A 229 -1.74 -11.74 -4.22
CA ILE A 229 -1.81 -12.18 -5.61
C ILE A 229 -0.62 -11.69 -6.41
N THR A 230 -0.15 -10.46 -6.15
CA THR A 230 1.09 -9.96 -6.75
C THR A 230 2.27 -10.86 -6.41
N ALA A 231 2.40 -11.26 -5.14
CA ALA A 231 3.43 -12.20 -4.71
C ALA A 231 3.26 -13.60 -5.34
N GLN A 232 2.01 -14.06 -5.50
CA GLN A 232 1.73 -15.34 -6.16
C GLN A 232 2.09 -15.30 -7.65
N ILE A 233 1.78 -14.22 -8.36
CA ILE A 233 2.20 -14.03 -9.76
C ILE A 233 3.73 -14.07 -9.85
N ILE A 234 4.40 -13.46 -8.90
CA ILE A 234 5.88 -13.46 -8.81
C ILE A 234 6.42 -14.86 -8.53
N ALA A 235 5.71 -15.69 -7.74
CA ALA A 235 6.12 -17.05 -7.42
C ALA A 235 6.02 -18.02 -8.62
N PHE A 236 5.22 -17.71 -9.64
CA PHE A 236 5.26 -18.46 -10.89
C PHE A 236 6.62 -18.22 -11.55
N LYS A 237 7.32 -19.32 -11.89
CA LYS A 237 8.62 -19.28 -12.59
C LYS A 237 8.45 -18.73 -14.02
N ILE A 238 8.26 -17.43 -14.13
CA ILE A 238 8.27 -16.69 -15.41
C ILE A 238 9.72 -16.36 -15.81
N THR A 239 10.69 -16.78 -14.96
CA THR A 239 12.12 -16.50 -15.12
C THR A 239 12.64 -16.75 -16.51
N ASP A 240 12.23 -17.84 -17.16
CA ASP A 240 12.67 -18.20 -18.50
C ASP A 240 12.21 -17.19 -19.58
N TYR A 241 11.19 -16.38 -19.30
CA TYR A 241 10.61 -15.42 -20.23
C TYR A 241 10.87 -13.95 -19.85
N ILE A 242 11.53 -13.69 -18.74
CA ILE A 242 11.75 -12.31 -18.23
C ILE A 242 12.42 -11.42 -19.29
N LEU A 243 13.48 -11.92 -19.93
CA LEU A 243 14.23 -11.17 -20.93
C LEU A 243 13.38 -10.85 -22.16
N ILE A 244 12.39 -11.69 -22.48
CA ILE A 244 11.43 -11.44 -23.57
C ILE A 244 10.54 -10.25 -23.19
N PHE A 245 10.01 -10.21 -21.97
CA PHE A 245 9.22 -9.06 -21.50
C PHE A 245 10.06 -7.77 -21.49
N VAL A 246 11.30 -7.83 -21.02
CA VAL A 246 12.22 -6.68 -21.03
C VAL A 246 12.46 -6.22 -22.48
N PHE A 247 12.77 -7.13 -23.38
CA PHE A 247 13.06 -6.80 -24.78
C PHE A 247 11.83 -6.26 -25.52
N VAL A 248 10.70 -6.94 -25.43
CA VAL A 248 9.44 -6.52 -26.08
C VAL A 248 8.97 -5.20 -25.51
N GLY A 249 8.99 -5.03 -24.20
CA GLY A 249 8.61 -3.78 -23.52
C GLY A 249 9.52 -2.62 -23.93
N PHE A 250 10.82 -2.84 -23.96
CA PHE A 250 11.80 -1.86 -24.46
C PHE A 250 11.52 -1.49 -25.93
N LEU A 251 11.40 -2.49 -26.81
CA LEU A 251 11.18 -2.28 -28.22
C LEU A 251 9.87 -1.52 -28.49
N MET A 252 8.79 -1.92 -27.82
CA MET A 252 7.51 -1.22 -27.91
C MET A 252 7.61 0.23 -27.43
N SER A 253 8.26 0.47 -26.29
CA SER A 253 8.42 1.83 -25.74
C SER A 253 9.30 2.72 -26.60
N PHE A 254 10.29 2.13 -27.28
CA PHE A 254 11.27 2.85 -28.12
C PHE A 254 10.72 3.18 -29.52
N ILE A 255 10.00 2.23 -30.15
CA ILE A 255 9.51 2.39 -31.54
C ILE A 255 8.12 3.05 -31.60
N ALA A 256 7.40 3.08 -30.46
CA ALA A 256 6.03 3.57 -30.43
C ALA A 256 5.92 5.03 -30.86
N LYS A 257 5.07 5.28 -31.85
CA LYS A 257 4.71 6.63 -32.33
C LYS A 257 3.54 7.26 -31.53
N THR A 258 2.81 6.46 -30.75
CA THR A 258 1.69 6.92 -29.94
C THR A 258 1.98 6.74 -28.45
N GLU A 259 1.62 7.71 -27.63
CA GLU A 259 1.81 7.66 -26.18
C GLU A 259 1.13 6.44 -25.54
N ARG A 260 0.01 5.98 -26.11
CA ARG A 260 -0.70 4.80 -25.61
C ARG A 260 0.13 3.52 -25.75
N ILE A 261 0.74 3.29 -26.92
CA ILE A 261 1.58 2.11 -27.19
C ILE A 261 2.88 2.20 -26.37
N LYS A 262 3.44 3.40 -26.25
CA LYS A 262 4.61 3.67 -25.42
C LYS A 262 4.35 3.34 -23.93
N SER A 263 3.20 3.75 -23.40
CA SER A 263 2.81 3.45 -22.01
C SER A 263 2.62 1.95 -21.78
N VAL A 264 2.02 1.22 -22.73
CA VAL A 264 1.91 -0.24 -22.67
C VAL A 264 3.30 -0.87 -22.72
N GLY A 265 4.17 -0.41 -23.61
CA GLY A 265 5.56 -0.87 -23.70
C GLY A 265 6.33 -0.65 -22.37
N LEU A 266 6.20 0.53 -21.76
CA LEU A 266 6.80 0.82 -20.47
C LEU A 266 6.24 -0.06 -19.34
N SER A 267 4.95 -0.39 -19.36
CA SER A 267 4.35 -1.31 -18.40
C SER A 267 4.90 -2.73 -18.53
N ILE A 268 5.04 -3.22 -19.76
CA ILE A 268 5.64 -4.53 -20.05
C ILE A 268 7.12 -4.55 -19.65
N LEU A 269 7.86 -3.49 -19.97
CA LEU A 269 9.26 -3.32 -19.55
C LEU A 269 9.38 -3.31 -18.02
N GLY A 270 8.56 -2.51 -17.34
CA GLY A 270 8.54 -2.44 -15.87
C GLY A 270 8.24 -3.78 -15.23
N PHE A 271 7.30 -4.55 -15.80
CA PHE A 271 7.00 -5.91 -15.39
C PHE A 271 8.22 -6.83 -15.55
N GLY A 272 8.87 -6.82 -16.70
CA GLY A 272 10.10 -7.59 -16.93
C GLY A 272 11.23 -7.22 -15.97
N LEU A 273 11.47 -5.91 -15.74
CA LEU A 273 12.49 -5.43 -14.81
C LEU A 273 12.19 -5.79 -13.36
N LEU A 274 10.91 -5.79 -12.96
CA LEU A 274 10.50 -6.22 -11.62
C LEU A 274 10.88 -7.69 -11.38
N PHE A 275 10.56 -8.58 -12.32
CA PHE A 275 10.90 -9.99 -12.22
C PHE A 275 12.41 -10.23 -12.26
N LEU A 276 13.13 -9.51 -13.12
CA LEU A 276 14.59 -9.57 -13.18
C LEU A 276 15.21 -9.14 -11.83
N GLY A 277 14.67 -8.09 -11.20
CA GLY A 277 15.11 -7.65 -9.88
C GLY A 277 14.87 -8.71 -8.80
N ILE A 278 13.71 -9.37 -8.82
CA ILE A 278 13.37 -10.45 -7.89
C ILE A 278 14.29 -11.66 -8.09
N GLU A 279 14.56 -12.06 -9.34
CA GLU A 279 15.48 -13.15 -9.66
C GLU A 279 16.89 -12.83 -9.16
N THR A 280 17.41 -11.64 -9.47
CA THR A 280 18.72 -11.17 -9.00
C THR A 280 18.80 -11.17 -7.48
N MET A 281 17.73 -10.73 -6.80
CA MET A 281 17.64 -10.75 -5.35
C MET A 281 17.63 -12.19 -4.82
N GLY A 282 16.83 -13.08 -5.44
CA GLY A 282 16.79 -14.50 -5.09
C GLY A 282 18.13 -15.19 -5.24
N ASP A 283 18.86 -14.93 -6.33
CA ASP A 283 20.18 -15.47 -6.55
C ASP A 283 21.22 -14.96 -5.53
N SER A 284 21.10 -13.70 -5.16
CA SER A 284 21.93 -13.09 -4.10
C SER A 284 21.65 -13.70 -2.72
N MET A 285 20.45 -14.26 -2.52
CA MET A 285 20.07 -14.92 -1.24
C MET A 285 20.42 -16.41 -1.19
N LYS A 286 20.75 -17.08 -2.32
CA LYS A 286 21.12 -18.50 -2.37
C LYS A 286 22.26 -18.88 -1.42
N PRO A 287 23.35 -18.09 -1.26
CA PRO A 287 24.41 -18.39 -0.31
C PRO A 287 23.95 -18.42 1.14
N LEU A 288 22.94 -17.62 1.49
CA LEU A 288 22.33 -17.63 2.83
C LEU A 288 21.55 -18.92 3.09
N ALA A 289 20.79 -19.40 2.10
CA ALA A 289 20.02 -20.64 2.21
C ALA A 289 20.90 -21.89 2.40
N THR A 290 22.17 -21.84 2.01
CA THR A 290 23.16 -22.92 2.21
C THR A 290 24.02 -22.72 3.45
N SER A 291 23.85 -21.62 4.18
CA SER A 291 24.60 -21.34 5.41
C SER A 291 24.20 -22.30 6.54
N PRO A 292 25.16 -23.01 7.17
CA PRO A 292 24.85 -23.90 8.30
C PRO A 292 24.18 -23.18 9.48
N VAL A 293 24.49 -21.90 9.66
CA VAL A 293 23.91 -21.06 10.72
C VAL A 293 22.44 -20.82 10.44
N PHE A 294 22.09 -20.53 9.19
CA PHE A 294 20.70 -20.30 8.77
C PHE A 294 19.88 -21.59 8.85
N ILE A 295 20.43 -22.71 8.40
CA ILE A 295 19.78 -24.04 8.45
C ILE A 295 19.54 -24.45 9.92
N ASN A 296 20.51 -24.26 10.82
CA ASN A 296 20.37 -24.56 12.24
C ASN A 296 19.33 -23.66 12.93
N MET A 297 19.25 -22.39 12.57
CA MET A 297 18.18 -21.50 13.08
C MET A 297 16.79 -22.00 12.66
N ILE A 298 16.61 -22.33 11.39
CA ILE A 298 15.33 -22.83 10.90
C ILE A 298 14.98 -24.18 11.53
N SER A 299 15.92 -25.11 11.65
CA SER A 299 15.65 -26.43 12.23
C SER A 299 15.20 -26.37 13.70
N GLN A 300 15.76 -25.45 14.50
CA GLN A 300 15.32 -25.23 15.89
C GLN A 300 13.90 -24.66 16.01
N VAL A 301 13.38 -24.05 14.94
CA VAL A 301 12.08 -23.41 14.88
C VAL A 301 10.98 -24.39 14.47
N VAL A 302 11.32 -25.43 13.71
CA VAL A 302 10.36 -26.44 13.20
C VAL A 302 9.73 -27.24 14.33
N ASP A 303 10.44 -27.46 15.44
CA ASP A 303 9.95 -28.28 16.55
C ASP A 303 8.98 -27.54 17.50
N ILE A 304 8.83 -26.22 17.35
CA ILE A 304 7.95 -25.40 18.19
C ILE A 304 6.99 -24.60 17.29
N PRO A 305 5.71 -25.06 17.14
CA PRO A 305 4.77 -24.41 16.20
C PRO A 305 4.54 -22.91 16.46
N VAL A 306 4.54 -22.50 17.74
CA VAL A 306 4.39 -21.08 18.13
C VAL A 306 5.64 -20.29 17.72
N LEU A 307 6.82 -20.87 17.87
CA LEU A 307 8.07 -20.27 17.40
C LEU A 307 8.12 -20.23 15.88
N GLY A 308 7.56 -21.22 15.19
CA GLY A 308 7.38 -21.27 13.74
C GLY A 308 6.49 -20.14 13.23
N VAL A 309 5.37 -19.88 13.90
CA VAL A 309 4.50 -18.72 13.58
C VAL A 309 5.23 -17.39 13.86
N VAL A 310 5.90 -17.29 15.00
CA VAL A 310 6.69 -16.10 15.34
C VAL A 310 7.82 -15.89 14.32
N VAL A 311 8.58 -16.89 13.97
CA VAL A 311 9.70 -16.80 13.00
C VAL A 311 9.16 -16.64 11.57
N GLY A 312 8.09 -17.32 11.16
CA GLY A 312 7.45 -17.13 9.85
C GLY A 312 6.72 -15.79 9.73
N THR A 313 6.30 -15.20 10.86
CA THR A 313 5.82 -13.81 10.91
C THR A 313 7.02 -12.83 10.91
N VAL A 314 8.22 -13.32 11.26
CA VAL A 314 9.48 -12.60 11.43
C VAL A 314 10.35 -12.68 10.17
N MET A 315 10.19 -13.71 9.34
CA MET A 315 10.84 -13.87 8.04
C MET A 315 9.95 -13.34 6.90
#